data_8924f723a58fc1e1a8f0579264d67d54
#
_entry.id   8924f723a58fc1e1a8f0579264d67d54
#
_cell.length_a   1.000
_cell.length_b   1.000
_cell.length_c   1.000
_cell.angle_alpha   90.00
_cell.angle_beta   90.00
_cell.angle_gamma   90.00
#
_symmetry.space_group_name_H-M   'P 1'
#
loop_
_entity.id
_entity.type
_entity.pdbx_description
1 polymer ?
#
loop_
_entity_poly.entity_id
_entity_poly.type
_entity_poly.pdbx_seq_one_letter_code
_entity_poly.pdbx_strand_id
1 'polypeptide(L)'
;MNRLFLILFIFAALLFSFACDENTSSKTNSNSTAEIKKGVAPVADAEIAVIEMENSAAFGTIKIELYSNIAPKMVARFKELAKEGVYNGVSFHRINQSVIQSGDPNSKDNNPNNDGQGNSDKPNVPAEFSDILYDTGIVGAARGTSNDSANSQFFITLKRESGFDNRYTIFGKVIEGMGNVKTIAGTPTDKTNPNPGLKERPLDDVRIKQITIQPR
;
A
#
# COMPACT_ATOMS: atom_id res chain seq x y z
N MET A 1 -80.33 -10.21 -45.47
CA MET A 1 -80.55 -11.65 -45.14
C MET A 1 -79.21 -12.28 -45.01
N ASN A 2 -78.55 -12.22 -43.86
CA ASN A 2 -77.22 -12.76 -43.63
C ASN A 2 -77.19 -13.58 -42.35
N ARG A 3 -76.83 -14.81 -42.51
CA ARG A 3 -76.72 -15.74 -41.43
C ARG A 3 -75.35 -15.64 -40.79
N LEU A 4 -75.31 -15.36 -39.50
CA LEU A 4 -74.18 -15.27 -38.61
C LEU A 4 -73.74 -16.73 -38.29
N PHE A 5 -72.45 -17.05 -38.62
CA PHE A 5 -71.82 -18.29 -38.15
C PHE A 5 -70.82 -17.91 -37.02
N LEU A 6 -71.17 -18.38 -35.84
CA LEU A 6 -70.35 -18.25 -34.62
C LEU A 6 -69.37 -19.44 -34.56
N ILE A 7 -68.11 -19.22 -34.72
CA ILE A 7 -67.07 -20.24 -34.52
C ILE A 7 -66.40 -19.96 -33.17
N LEU A 8 -66.62 -20.91 -32.26
CA LEU A 8 -66.08 -20.91 -30.91
C LEU A 8 -64.67 -21.52 -30.99
N PHE A 9 -63.63 -20.72 -30.80
CA PHE A 9 -62.26 -21.17 -30.62
C PHE A 9 -61.96 -21.33 -29.15
N ILE A 10 -61.81 -22.58 -28.71
CA ILE A 10 -61.26 -22.91 -27.37
C ILE A 10 -59.76 -22.77 -27.42
N PHE A 11 -59.21 -21.74 -26.75
CA PHE A 11 -57.80 -21.58 -26.54
C PHE A 11 -57.39 -22.27 -25.22
N ALA A 12 -56.70 -23.41 -25.35
CA ALA A 12 -56.09 -24.07 -24.22
C ALA A 12 -54.82 -23.25 -23.83
N ALA A 13 -54.88 -22.57 -22.68
CA ALA A 13 -53.74 -21.88 -22.12
C ALA A 13 -52.77 -22.89 -21.50
N LEU A 14 -51.65 -23.16 -22.20
CA LEU A 14 -50.47 -23.80 -21.58
C LEU A 14 -49.75 -22.76 -20.72
N LEU A 15 -49.83 -22.94 -19.42
CA LEU A 15 -48.99 -22.20 -18.45
C LEU A 15 -47.58 -22.75 -18.52
N PHE A 16 -46.72 -22.07 -19.25
CA PHE A 16 -45.27 -22.20 -19.12
C PHE A 16 -44.82 -21.38 -17.94
N SER A 17 -44.54 -22.01 -16.82
CA SER A 17 -43.82 -21.40 -15.70
C SER A 17 -42.37 -21.23 -16.09
N PHE A 18 -42.02 -20.02 -16.50
CA PHE A 18 -40.64 -19.59 -16.54
C PHE A 18 -40.16 -19.37 -15.10
N ALA A 19 -39.38 -20.31 -14.58
CA ALA A 19 -38.55 -20.05 -13.41
C ALA A 19 -37.45 -19.07 -13.85
N CYS A 20 -37.59 -17.80 -13.49
CA CYS A 20 -36.51 -16.82 -13.53
C CYS A 20 -35.55 -17.17 -12.42
N ASP A 21 -34.43 -17.78 -12.77
CA ASP A 21 -33.26 -17.86 -11.91
C ASP A 21 -32.68 -16.42 -11.79
N GLU A 22 -33.12 -15.69 -10.78
CA GLU A 22 -32.48 -14.44 -10.38
C GLU A 22 -31.12 -14.76 -9.77
N ASN A 23 -30.13 -14.91 -10.64
CA ASN A 23 -28.73 -14.85 -10.24
C ASN A 23 -28.41 -13.40 -9.84
N THR A 24 -28.88 -13.03 -8.66
CA THR A 24 -28.51 -11.77 -8.01
C THR A 24 -27.03 -11.86 -7.66
N SER A 25 -26.18 -11.45 -8.61
CA SER A 25 -24.78 -11.13 -8.34
C SER A 25 -24.76 -10.00 -7.32
N SER A 26 -24.85 -10.34 -6.06
CA SER A 26 -24.58 -9.42 -4.97
C SER A 26 -23.12 -8.99 -5.13
N LYS A 27 -22.92 -7.75 -5.60
CA LYS A 27 -21.65 -7.04 -5.42
C LYS A 27 -21.48 -6.93 -3.90
N THR A 28 -20.83 -7.92 -3.31
CA THR A 28 -20.31 -7.86 -1.96
C THR A 28 -19.36 -6.68 -1.93
N ASN A 29 -19.79 -5.60 -1.32
CA ASN A 29 -18.94 -4.52 -0.88
C ASN A 29 -18.03 -5.14 0.18
N SER A 30 -16.90 -5.73 -0.26
CA SER A 30 -15.93 -6.35 0.62
C SER A 30 -15.08 -5.26 1.31
N ASN A 31 -15.70 -4.54 2.25
CA ASN A 31 -14.96 -4.03 3.37
C ASN A 31 -14.68 -5.24 4.27
N SER A 32 -13.79 -6.13 3.85
CA SER A 32 -13.36 -7.24 4.69
C SER A 32 -12.74 -6.59 5.92
N THR A 33 -13.30 -6.89 7.08
CA THR A 33 -12.65 -6.58 8.35
C THR A 33 -11.40 -7.44 8.37
N ALA A 34 -10.26 -6.87 7.92
CA ALA A 34 -9.01 -7.62 7.88
C ALA A 34 -8.71 -8.16 9.27
N GLU A 35 -8.51 -9.46 9.38
CA GLU A 35 -8.25 -10.13 10.64
C GLU A 35 -6.92 -9.61 11.22
N ILE A 36 -6.92 -9.26 12.51
CA ILE A 36 -5.73 -8.80 13.20
C ILE A 36 -5.02 -9.99 13.82
N LYS A 37 -3.79 -10.27 13.41
CA LYS A 37 -2.91 -11.25 14.09
C LYS A 37 -2.57 -10.75 15.49
N LYS A 38 -2.96 -11.48 16.52
CA LYS A 38 -2.73 -11.11 17.93
C LYS A 38 -1.75 -12.05 18.60
N GLY A 39 -0.88 -11.48 19.44
CA GLY A 39 0.07 -12.26 20.27
C GLY A 39 1.17 -12.94 19.46
N VAL A 40 1.36 -12.57 18.20
CA VAL A 40 2.43 -13.12 17.35
C VAL A 40 3.62 -12.16 17.37
N ALA A 41 4.72 -12.58 18.02
CA ALA A 41 5.94 -11.81 18.00
C ALA A 41 6.56 -11.76 16.59
N PRO A 42 7.11 -10.61 16.14
CA PRO A 42 7.82 -10.55 14.88
C PRO A 42 9.10 -11.37 14.93
N VAL A 43 9.33 -12.15 13.89
CA VAL A 43 10.55 -12.93 13.67
C VAL A 43 11.22 -12.40 12.42
N ALA A 44 12.45 -11.94 12.57
CA ALA A 44 13.20 -11.43 11.44
C ALA A 44 13.53 -12.55 10.43
N ASP A 45 13.35 -12.23 9.15
CA ASP A 45 13.76 -13.11 8.05
C ASP A 45 15.30 -13.32 8.04
N ALA A 46 15.76 -14.36 7.33
CA ALA A 46 17.18 -14.58 7.04
C ALA A 46 17.76 -13.52 6.07
N GLU A 47 16.91 -12.73 5.43
CA GLU A 47 17.28 -11.64 4.53
C GLU A 47 16.85 -10.30 5.11
N ILE A 48 17.63 -9.26 4.82
CA ILE A 48 17.32 -7.85 5.13
C ILE A 48 17.19 -7.05 3.84
N ALA A 49 16.48 -5.94 3.92
CA ALA A 49 16.48 -4.94 2.85
C ALA A 49 17.50 -3.83 3.17
N VAL A 50 18.27 -3.45 2.18
CA VAL A 50 19.25 -2.37 2.26
C VAL A 50 18.85 -1.27 1.28
N ILE A 51 18.47 -0.10 1.81
CA ILE A 51 18.13 1.10 1.04
C ILE A 51 19.41 1.93 0.91
N GLU A 52 19.89 2.10 -0.30
CA GLU A 52 20.97 3.01 -0.64
C GLU A 52 20.42 4.30 -1.23
N MET A 53 20.89 5.45 -0.74
CA MET A 53 20.45 6.74 -1.23
C MET A 53 21.35 7.24 -2.37
N GLU A 54 20.80 7.99 -3.35
CA GLU A 54 21.59 8.59 -4.43
C GLU A 54 22.66 9.52 -3.87
N ASN A 55 22.29 10.39 -2.93
CA ASN A 55 23.23 11.18 -2.17
C ASN A 55 23.62 10.45 -0.87
N SER A 56 24.43 9.41 -1.00
CA SER A 56 24.88 8.59 0.14
C SER A 56 25.72 9.35 1.15
N ALA A 57 26.42 10.42 0.75
CA ALA A 57 27.19 11.26 1.65
C ALA A 57 26.30 12.04 2.63
N ALA A 58 25.10 12.45 2.18
CA ALA A 58 24.14 13.18 3.01
C ALA A 58 23.22 12.25 3.80
N PHE A 59 22.70 11.17 3.17
CA PHE A 59 21.61 10.37 3.70
C PHE A 59 22.00 8.93 4.06
N GLY A 60 23.21 8.50 3.69
CA GLY A 60 23.75 7.19 4.06
C GLY A 60 22.92 6.01 3.56
N THR A 61 22.89 4.96 4.37
CA THR A 61 22.20 3.69 4.10
C THR A 61 21.23 3.38 5.23
N ILE A 62 20.12 2.72 4.92
CA ILE A 62 19.13 2.26 5.90
C ILE A 62 18.98 0.75 5.74
N LYS A 63 19.11 -0.02 6.83
CA LYS A 63 18.89 -1.46 6.83
C LYS A 63 17.60 -1.81 7.58
N ILE A 64 16.79 -2.67 6.98
CA ILE A 64 15.47 -3.06 7.47
C ILE A 64 15.43 -4.58 7.61
N GLU A 65 15.11 -5.08 8.81
CA GLU A 65 14.70 -6.48 8.96
C GLU A 65 13.24 -6.64 8.52
N LEU A 66 12.94 -7.77 7.91
CA LEU A 66 11.62 -8.07 7.35
C LEU A 66 10.93 -9.15 8.17
N TYR A 67 9.59 -9.09 8.23
CA TYR A 67 8.77 -9.93 9.09
C TYR A 67 7.77 -10.77 8.28
N SER A 68 8.27 -11.78 7.54
CA SER A 68 7.40 -12.67 6.74
C SER A 68 6.39 -13.46 7.59
N ASN A 69 6.67 -13.70 8.89
CA ASN A 69 5.72 -14.36 9.77
C ASN A 69 4.53 -13.46 10.13
N ILE A 70 4.68 -12.14 10.04
CA ILE A 70 3.64 -11.14 10.31
C ILE A 70 2.88 -10.80 9.02
N ALA A 71 3.60 -10.40 7.97
CA ALA A 71 3.04 -9.91 6.71
C ALA A 71 3.68 -10.61 5.50
N PRO A 72 3.43 -11.91 5.29
CA PRO A 72 4.08 -12.68 4.23
C PRO A 72 3.85 -12.12 2.82
N LYS A 73 2.64 -11.65 2.53
CA LYS A 73 2.30 -11.11 1.20
C LYS A 73 2.98 -9.76 0.95
N MET A 74 2.98 -8.88 1.96
CA MET A 74 3.61 -7.57 1.81
C MET A 74 5.13 -7.67 1.75
N VAL A 75 5.76 -8.56 2.55
CA VAL A 75 7.20 -8.83 2.49
C VAL A 75 7.57 -9.40 1.12
N ALA A 76 6.82 -10.38 0.61
CA ALA A 76 7.05 -10.95 -0.71
C ALA A 76 6.98 -9.87 -1.81
N ARG A 77 5.96 -9.00 -1.78
CA ARG A 77 5.79 -7.88 -2.71
C ARG A 77 6.97 -6.91 -2.63
N PHE A 78 7.36 -6.50 -1.43
CA PHE A 78 8.47 -5.58 -1.23
C PHE A 78 9.79 -6.14 -1.79
N LYS A 79 10.08 -7.43 -1.52
CA LYS A 79 11.25 -8.13 -2.07
C LYS A 79 11.19 -8.26 -3.59
N GLU A 80 10.03 -8.57 -4.17
CA GLU A 80 9.79 -8.64 -5.62
C GLU A 80 10.14 -7.31 -6.29
N LEU A 81 9.53 -6.21 -5.82
CA LEU A 81 9.72 -4.88 -6.41
C LEU A 81 11.15 -4.36 -6.23
N ALA A 82 11.81 -4.70 -5.11
CA ALA A 82 13.23 -4.38 -4.91
C ALA A 82 14.11 -5.11 -5.94
N LYS A 83 13.90 -6.42 -6.16
CA LYS A 83 14.65 -7.22 -7.14
C LYS A 83 14.38 -6.76 -8.58
N GLU A 84 13.18 -6.31 -8.90
CA GLU A 84 12.81 -5.75 -10.21
C GLU A 84 13.31 -4.31 -10.42
N GLY A 85 13.92 -3.68 -9.41
CA GLY A 85 14.41 -2.30 -9.49
C GLY A 85 13.32 -1.24 -9.53
N VAL A 86 12.09 -1.57 -9.12
CA VAL A 86 10.96 -0.63 -9.11
C VAL A 86 11.24 0.56 -8.19
N TYR A 87 12.03 0.36 -7.14
CA TYR A 87 12.39 1.42 -6.19
C TYR A 87 13.57 2.29 -6.63
N ASN A 88 14.26 1.95 -7.72
CA ASN A 88 15.42 2.74 -8.20
C ASN A 88 14.95 4.11 -8.70
N GLY A 89 15.52 5.17 -8.16
CA GLY A 89 15.20 6.56 -8.50
C GLY A 89 13.92 7.12 -7.86
N VAL A 90 13.14 6.34 -7.09
CA VAL A 90 11.96 6.89 -6.40
C VAL A 90 12.40 7.82 -5.26
N SER A 91 11.59 8.85 -4.98
CA SER A 91 11.88 9.79 -3.89
C SER A 91 11.12 9.46 -2.60
N PHE A 92 11.60 9.99 -1.48
CA PHE A 92 10.80 10.18 -0.28
C PHE A 92 9.90 11.40 -0.52
N HIS A 93 8.75 11.17 -1.13
CA HIS A 93 7.84 12.21 -1.60
C HIS A 93 6.99 12.84 -0.48
N ARG A 94 6.98 12.24 0.71
CA ARG A 94 6.24 12.75 1.87
C ARG A 94 7.05 12.63 3.14
N ILE A 95 7.23 13.77 3.81
CA ILE A 95 7.97 13.88 5.07
C ILE A 95 7.16 14.74 6.03
N ASN A 96 6.82 14.20 7.21
CA ASN A 96 6.15 14.94 8.27
C ASN A 96 6.70 14.54 9.65
N GLN A 97 6.04 14.97 10.74
CA GLN A 97 6.50 14.70 12.10
C GLN A 97 6.36 13.22 12.53
N SER A 98 5.61 12.42 11.78
CA SER A 98 5.28 11.03 12.12
C SER A 98 6.04 10.03 11.28
N VAL A 99 6.21 10.32 9.98
CA VAL A 99 6.75 9.37 9.00
C VAL A 99 7.58 10.05 7.92
N ILE A 100 8.45 9.25 7.29
CA ILE A 100 8.93 9.46 5.92
C ILE A 100 8.30 8.37 5.04
N GLN A 101 7.80 8.74 3.86
CA GLN A 101 7.09 7.82 2.94
C GLN A 101 7.72 7.87 1.56
N SER A 102 7.87 6.69 0.94
CA SER A 102 8.46 6.47 -0.37
C SER A 102 7.77 5.32 -1.12
N GLY A 103 8.35 4.86 -2.23
CA GLY A 103 7.90 3.68 -2.98
C GLY A 103 6.88 3.99 -4.07
N ASP A 104 6.66 5.25 -4.40
CA ASP A 104 5.83 5.68 -5.51
C ASP A 104 6.65 5.75 -6.81
N PRO A 105 6.33 4.92 -7.84
CA PRO A 105 7.02 4.99 -9.13
C PRO A 105 6.88 6.33 -9.87
N ASN A 106 5.79 7.08 -9.64
CA ASN A 106 5.60 8.40 -10.24
C ASN A 106 6.63 9.42 -9.74
N SER A 107 7.15 9.25 -8.53
CA SER A 107 8.14 10.17 -7.96
C SER A 107 9.53 10.11 -8.61
N LYS A 108 9.69 9.32 -9.67
CA LYS A 108 10.92 9.26 -10.48
C LYS A 108 11.04 10.42 -11.47
N ASP A 109 9.91 10.97 -11.89
CA ASP A 109 9.88 12.07 -12.84
C ASP A 109 10.12 13.43 -12.14
N ASN A 110 10.01 14.53 -12.89
CA ASN A 110 10.16 15.89 -12.37
C ASN A 110 8.81 16.58 -12.13
N ASN A 111 7.71 15.81 -12.11
CA ASN A 111 6.37 16.36 -11.87
C ASN A 111 5.91 16.11 -10.42
N PRO A 112 6.06 17.06 -9.52
CA PRO A 112 5.69 16.85 -8.11
C PRO A 112 4.18 16.64 -7.91
N ASN A 113 3.34 16.97 -8.90
CA ASN A 113 1.88 16.94 -8.73
C ASN A 113 1.29 15.53 -8.79
N ASN A 114 2.04 14.54 -9.25
CA ASN A 114 1.62 13.14 -9.30
C ASN A 114 2.29 12.27 -8.22
N ASP A 115 3.16 12.86 -7.41
CA ASP A 115 3.82 12.17 -6.30
C ASP A 115 2.81 11.68 -5.26
N GLY A 116 3.03 10.48 -4.75
CA GLY A 116 2.16 9.82 -3.77
C GLY A 116 0.92 9.16 -4.35
N GLN A 117 0.70 9.26 -5.67
CA GLN A 117 -0.48 8.73 -6.36
C GLN A 117 -0.20 7.46 -7.16
N GLY A 118 1.06 7.14 -7.41
CA GLY A 118 1.47 5.99 -8.20
C GLY A 118 1.53 4.69 -7.40
N ASN A 119 1.42 3.60 -8.13
CA ASN A 119 1.59 2.22 -7.66
C ASN A 119 2.39 1.44 -8.70
N SER A 120 2.95 0.28 -8.31
CA SER A 120 3.48 -0.65 -9.29
C SER A 120 2.34 -1.23 -10.16
N ASP A 121 2.69 -1.85 -11.26
CA ASP A 121 1.77 -2.56 -12.16
C ASP A 121 1.19 -3.88 -11.58
N LYS A 122 1.68 -4.28 -10.41
CA LYS A 122 1.24 -5.50 -9.72
C LYS A 122 -0.12 -5.28 -9.03
N PRO A 123 -0.89 -6.36 -8.80
CA PRO A 123 -2.13 -6.28 -8.02
C PRO A 123 -1.88 -5.74 -6.59
N ASN A 124 -2.88 -5.11 -6.00
CA ASN A 124 -2.81 -4.68 -4.61
C ASN A 124 -2.61 -5.85 -3.65
N VAL A 125 -1.99 -5.56 -2.51
CA VAL A 125 -1.75 -6.54 -1.44
C VAL A 125 -2.85 -6.39 -0.40
N PRO A 126 -3.55 -7.48 -0.05
CA PRO A 126 -4.51 -7.48 1.05
C PRO A 126 -3.85 -7.10 2.38
N ALA A 127 -4.63 -6.48 3.26
CA ALA A 127 -4.16 -6.09 4.59
C ALA A 127 -3.72 -7.31 5.42
N GLU A 128 -2.61 -7.16 6.12
CA GLU A 128 -2.05 -8.14 7.06
C GLU A 128 -1.80 -7.43 8.39
N PHE A 129 -2.89 -7.10 9.11
CA PHE A 129 -2.79 -6.36 10.36
C PHE A 129 -2.30 -7.23 11.52
N SER A 130 -1.61 -6.60 12.45
CA SER A 130 -1.12 -7.24 13.69
C SER A 130 -1.29 -6.29 14.87
N ASP A 131 -1.18 -6.82 16.08
CA ASP A 131 -1.19 -6.04 17.34
C ASP A 131 0.19 -5.49 17.73
N ILE A 132 1.17 -5.58 16.83
CA ILE A 132 2.47 -4.92 16.99
C ILE A 132 2.26 -3.41 16.99
N LEU A 133 2.94 -2.73 17.92
CA LEU A 133 2.81 -1.29 18.07
C LEU A 133 3.67 -0.54 17.05
N TYR A 134 3.14 0.55 16.53
CA TYR A 134 3.88 1.45 15.64
C TYR A 134 4.85 2.35 16.42
N ASP A 135 5.91 1.75 16.95
CA ASP A 135 7.01 2.46 17.59
C ASP A 135 7.98 3.09 16.54
N THR A 136 9.00 3.80 17.02
CA THR A 136 10.04 4.39 16.16
C THR A 136 10.73 3.33 15.30
N GLY A 137 10.87 3.62 14.01
CA GLY A 137 11.58 2.77 13.04
C GLY A 137 10.77 1.61 12.48
N ILE A 138 9.48 1.48 12.81
CA ILE A 138 8.60 0.48 12.19
C ILE A 138 8.37 0.85 10.72
N VAL A 139 8.41 -0.18 9.86
CA VAL A 139 8.14 -0.06 8.43
C VAL A 139 6.74 -0.59 8.14
N GLY A 140 5.89 0.29 7.63
CA GLY A 140 4.50 -0.01 7.30
C GLY A 140 4.19 0.16 5.83
N ALA A 141 3.23 -0.61 5.33
CA ALA A 141 2.71 -0.47 3.98
C ALA A 141 1.75 0.72 3.90
N ALA A 142 2.04 1.67 3.01
CA ALA A 142 1.10 2.75 2.71
C ALA A 142 -0.07 2.23 1.87
N ARG A 143 -1.25 2.82 2.05
CA ARG A 143 -2.47 2.42 1.37
C ARG A 143 -3.43 3.59 1.16
N GLY A 144 -4.36 3.41 0.25
CA GLY A 144 -5.49 4.31 0.07
C GLY A 144 -6.60 4.09 1.11
N THR A 145 -7.84 4.40 0.74
CA THR A 145 -9.01 4.28 1.63
C THR A 145 -9.35 2.83 1.95
N SER A 146 -9.26 1.93 0.97
CA SER A 146 -9.47 0.49 1.21
C SER A 146 -8.32 -0.12 2.00
N ASN A 147 -8.61 -1.01 2.94
CA ASN A 147 -7.60 -1.76 3.68
C ASN A 147 -6.72 -2.61 2.73
N ASP A 148 -7.30 -3.13 1.66
CA ASP A 148 -6.66 -4.01 0.68
C ASP A 148 -6.07 -3.24 -0.52
N SER A 149 -5.63 -1.99 -0.32
CA SER A 149 -5.07 -1.14 -1.38
C SER A 149 -3.58 -0.85 -1.24
N ALA A 150 -2.86 -1.56 -0.36
CA ALA A 150 -1.41 -1.50 -0.32
C ALA A 150 -0.80 -2.03 -1.63
N ASN A 151 0.34 -1.46 -2.07
CA ASN A 151 0.97 -1.88 -3.32
C ASN A 151 2.50 -1.78 -3.23
N SER A 152 3.10 -0.66 -3.67
CA SER A 152 4.54 -0.41 -3.66
C SER A 152 4.97 0.58 -2.59
N GLN A 153 4.09 1.48 -2.16
CA GLN A 153 4.46 2.54 -1.23
C GLN A 153 4.60 2.03 0.20
N PHE A 154 5.61 2.56 0.90
CA PHE A 154 5.90 2.24 2.30
C PHE A 154 6.28 3.49 3.08
N PHE A 155 6.17 3.41 4.41
CA PHE A 155 6.61 4.48 5.30
C PHE A 155 7.42 3.93 6.47
N ILE A 156 8.27 4.79 7.03
CA ILE A 156 9.06 4.51 8.24
C ILE A 156 8.62 5.50 9.31
N THR A 157 8.25 5.01 10.50
CA THR A 157 7.83 5.85 11.61
C THR A 157 9.02 6.52 12.30
N LEU A 158 8.85 7.80 12.64
CA LEU A 158 9.85 8.62 13.32
C LEU A 158 9.70 8.59 14.85
N LYS A 159 8.51 8.25 15.32
CA LYS A 159 8.12 8.17 16.73
C LYS A 159 6.98 7.17 16.89
N ARG A 160 6.52 6.97 18.12
CA ARG A 160 5.33 6.19 18.42
C ARG A 160 4.08 6.82 17.80
N GLU A 161 3.34 6.04 17.01
CA GLU A 161 2.12 6.49 16.31
C GLU A 161 0.94 5.55 16.62
N SER A 162 0.30 5.77 17.75
CA SER A 162 -0.82 4.92 18.20
C SER A 162 -2.03 4.93 17.25
N GLY A 163 -2.19 5.97 16.45
CA GLY A 163 -3.23 6.06 15.44
C GLY A 163 -3.07 5.07 14.27
N PHE A 164 -1.89 4.45 14.14
CA PHE A 164 -1.60 3.47 13.09
C PHE A 164 -1.79 2.02 13.54
N ASP A 165 -1.84 1.77 14.85
CA ASP A 165 -2.00 0.43 15.42
C ASP A 165 -3.24 -0.27 14.86
N ASN A 166 -3.08 -1.52 14.46
CA ASN A 166 -4.13 -2.35 13.86
C ASN A 166 -4.78 -1.79 12.58
N ARG A 167 -4.19 -0.76 11.96
CA ARG A 167 -4.76 -0.08 10.78
C ARG A 167 -3.88 -0.12 9.54
N TYR A 168 -2.60 -0.40 9.72
CA TYR A 168 -1.65 -0.55 8.62
C TYR A 168 -0.86 -1.85 8.80
N THR A 169 -0.48 -2.46 7.69
CA THR A 169 0.36 -3.67 7.68
C THR A 169 1.78 -3.32 8.07
N ILE A 170 2.26 -3.87 9.20
CA ILE A 170 3.67 -3.83 9.59
C ILE A 170 4.38 -4.97 8.88
N PHE A 171 5.47 -4.68 8.16
CA PHE A 171 6.22 -5.71 7.45
C PHE A 171 7.73 -5.70 7.73
N GLY A 172 8.21 -4.77 8.57
CA GLY A 172 9.62 -4.70 8.94
C GLY A 172 9.93 -3.63 9.97
N LYS A 173 11.22 -3.50 10.30
CA LYS A 173 11.76 -2.51 11.22
C LYS A 173 13.18 -2.11 10.81
N VAL A 174 13.50 -0.84 10.95
CA VAL A 174 14.87 -0.32 10.78
C VAL A 174 15.75 -0.87 11.90
N ILE A 175 16.81 -1.58 11.54
CA ILE A 175 17.80 -2.12 12.46
C ILE A 175 19.12 -1.34 12.44
N GLU A 176 19.40 -0.62 11.33
CA GLU A 176 20.57 0.23 11.18
C GLU A 176 20.20 1.45 10.33
N GLY A 177 20.78 2.61 10.63
CA GLY A 177 20.56 3.83 9.85
C GLY A 177 19.38 4.71 10.33
N MET A 178 18.86 4.55 11.56
CA MET A 178 17.83 5.49 12.09
C MET A 178 18.30 6.94 12.14
N GLY A 179 19.61 7.20 12.27
CA GLY A 179 20.19 8.53 12.11
C GLY A 179 19.95 9.09 10.70
N ASN A 180 20.16 8.26 9.67
CA ASN A 180 19.91 8.60 8.27
C ASN A 180 18.43 8.87 8.00
N VAL A 181 17.52 8.04 8.57
CA VAL A 181 16.06 8.28 8.53
C VAL A 181 15.71 9.65 9.11
N LYS A 182 16.30 10.03 10.25
CA LYS A 182 16.12 11.36 10.87
C LYS A 182 16.70 12.49 10.03
N THR A 183 17.83 12.27 9.36
CA THR A 183 18.40 13.23 8.43
C THR A 183 17.48 13.49 7.25
N ILE A 184 16.91 12.43 6.66
CA ILE A 184 15.88 12.54 5.62
C ILE A 184 14.66 13.31 6.15
N ALA A 185 14.19 12.97 7.35
CA ALA A 185 13.07 13.66 7.99
C ALA A 185 13.31 15.14 8.27
N GLY A 186 14.57 15.56 8.40
CA GLY A 186 14.98 16.95 8.56
C GLY A 186 15.03 17.76 7.26
N THR A 187 14.82 17.15 6.10
CA THR A 187 14.83 17.84 4.81
C THR A 187 13.72 18.90 4.77
N PRO A 188 14.01 20.15 4.36
CA PRO A 188 12.98 21.19 4.23
C PRO A 188 11.86 20.81 3.28
N THR A 189 10.64 21.13 3.67
CA THR A 189 9.43 20.89 2.86
C THR A 189 8.71 22.20 2.60
N ASP A 190 7.94 22.27 1.49
CA ASP A 190 7.19 23.48 1.11
C ASP A 190 5.88 23.61 1.91
N LYS A 191 5.98 24.12 3.13
CA LYS A 191 4.82 24.38 3.99
C LYS A 191 3.85 25.40 3.43
N THR A 192 4.29 26.23 2.49
CA THR A 192 3.51 27.31 1.88
C THR A 192 2.79 26.90 0.62
N ASN A 193 3.05 25.69 0.11
CA ASN A 193 2.44 25.20 -1.13
C ASN A 193 0.90 25.28 -1.05
N PRO A 194 0.25 25.85 -2.06
CA PRO A 194 -1.23 25.95 -2.09
C PRO A 194 -1.89 24.56 -2.18
N ASN A 195 -1.20 23.56 -2.76
CA ASN A 195 -1.68 22.18 -2.79
C ASN A 195 -1.33 21.48 -1.45
N PRO A 196 -2.34 21.11 -0.61
CA PRO A 196 -2.08 20.46 0.67
C PRO A 196 -1.27 19.17 0.56
N GLY A 197 -1.41 18.43 -0.55
CA GLY A 197 -0.68 17.18 -0.81
C GLY A 197 0.82 17.38 -0.98
N LEU A 198 1.26 18.59 -1.36
CA LEU A 198 2.68 18.91 -1.57
C LEU A 198 3.35 19.59 -0.37
N LYS A 199 2.60 19.96 0.69
CA LYS A 199 3.16 20.61 1.88
C LYS A 199 4.14 19.75 2.66
N GLU A 200 4.05 18.45 2.50
CA GLU A 200 4.92 17.46 3.13
C GLU A 200 5.98 16.89 2.16
N ARG A 201 6.03 17.40 0.92
CA ARG A 201 7.05 17.03 -0.06
C ARG A 201 8.35 17.80 0.22
N PRO A 202 9.52 17.14 0.18
CA PRO A 202 10.81 17.82 0.20
C PRO A 202 10.94 18.85 -0.92
N LEU A 203 11.60 19.99 -0.64
CA LEU A 203 11.95 20.99 -1.66
C LEU A 203 12.95 20.44 -2.68
N ASP A 204 13.96 19.70 -2.18
CA ASP A 204 14.92 18.97 -2.99
C ASP A 204 14.60 17.46 -2.90
N ASP A 205 14.66 16.77 -4.03
CA ASP A 205 14.36 15.36 -4.09
C ASP A 205 15.35 14.52 -3.28
N VAL A 206 14.82 13.72 -2.37
CA VAL A 206 15.58 12.74 -1.59
C VAL A 206 15.34 11.37 -2.22
N ARG A 207 16.22 10.96 -3.14
CA ARG A 207 16.01 9.78 -3.98
C ARG A 207 16.72 8.54 -3.46
N ILE A 208 16.05 7.42 -3.59
CA ILE A 208 16.60 6.08 -3.39
C ILE A 208 17.39 5.69 -4.65
N LYS A 209 18.67 5.37 -4.50
CA LYS A 209 19.48 4.82 -5.59
C LYS A 209 18.99 3.42 -5.94
N GLN A 210 18.86 2.57 -4.92
CA GLN A 210 18.35 1.20 -5.06
C GLN A 210 17.95 0.63 -3.69
N ILE A 211 17.11 -0.42 -3.73
CA ILE A 211 16.87 -1.30 -2.59
C ILE A 211 17.35 -2.70 -2.97
N THR A 212 18.27 -3.27 -2.19
CA THR A 212 18.76 -4.63 -2.38
C THR A 212 18.31 -5.55 -1.26
N ILE A 213 18.09 -6.82 -1.59
CA ILE A 213 17.77 -7.86 -0.61
C ILE A 213 19.03 -8.70 -0.41
N GLN A 214 19.53 -8.75 0.81
CA GLN A 214 20.81 -9.34 1.16
C GLN A 214 20.66 -10.32 2.34
N PRO A 215 21.51 -11.33 2.48
CA PRO A 215 21.58 -12.12 3.71
C PRO A 215 21.81 -11.22 4.94
N ARG A 216 21.21 -11.61 6.07
CA ARG A 216 21.32 -10.91 7.35
C ARG A 216 22.70 -11.10 7.99
#